data_8544323749ea1249b2c97135926855de
#
_entry.id   8544323749ea1249b2c97135926855de
#
_cell.length_a   1.000
_cell.length_b   1.000
_cell.length_c   1.000
_cell.angle_alpha   90.00
_cell.angle_beta   90.00
_cell.angle_gamma   90.00
#
_symmetry.space_group_name_H-M   'P 1'
#
loop_
_entity.id
_entity.type
_entity.pdbx_description
1 polymer ?
#
loop_
_entity_poly.entity_id
_entity_poly.type
_entity_poly.pdbx_seq_one_letter_code
_entity_poly.pdbx_strand_id
1 'polypeptide(L)'
;MTTMQQLWGAETDKAIANFPVSGEPVPARVVHWLARIKGDAARVNADLGLLDSGLAERIAGAADQVASGAHDEQFPIDVFQTGSGTSTNMNVNEVLAQLAGDGVHPNDHVNMGQSSNDTFPSAVHLAALDVATNELLPALTTLEASLAGKSREFAKVVKSGRTHLMDAVPVTLGQEFAGYAAQVRLGRERVAATLEHVGQIPLGGTATGTGLNLSLIHI
;
A
#
# COMPACT_ATOMS: atom_id res chain seq x y z
N MET A 1 6.23 31.79 -5.50
CA MET A 1 6.32 30.33 -5.45
C MET A 1 7.16 30.00 -4.23
N THR A 2 6.57 29.49 -3.18
CA THR A 2 7.30 29.02 -2.01
C THR A 2 8.01 27.74 -2.47
N THR A 3 9.35 27.76 -2.52
CA THR A 3 10.14 26.55 -2.75
C THR A 3 9.79 25.56 -1.64
N MET A 4 9.22 24.42 -1.99
CA MET A 4 8.99 23.34 -1.02
C MET A 4 10.33 22.95 -0.44
N GLN A 5 10.41 22.85 0.88
CA GLN A 5 11.61 22.38 1.56
C GLN A 5 11.75 20.88 1.30
N GLN A 6 12.89 20.46 0.77
CA GLN A 6 13.22 19.05 0.62
C GLN A 6 13.46 18.42 1.99
N LEU A 7 12.78 17.32 2.27
CA LEU A 7 12.88 16.58 3.54
C LEU A 7 13.74 15.31 3.43
N TRP A 8 13.98 14.81 2.21
CA TRP A 8 14.84 13.64 2.01
C TRP A 8 16.32 14.02 1.93
N GLY A 9 17.18 13.03 2.10
CA GLY A 9 18.63 13.17 2.12
C GLY A 9 19.35 12.57 0.92
N ALA A 10 20.65 12.36 1.08
CA ALA A 10 21.56 11.99 0.00
C ALA A 10 21.33 10.60 -0.58
N GLU A 11 20.79 9.64 0.17
CA GLU A 11 20.53 8.30 -0.35
C GLU A 11 19.33 8.32 -1.30
N THR A 12 18.31 9.13 -1.03
CA THR A 12 17.21 9.36 -1.95
C THR A 12 17.68 10.07 -3.23
N ASP A 13 18.53 11.11 -3.12
CA ASP A 13 19.10 11.78 -4.30
C ASP A 13 19.86 10.79 -5.21
N LYS A 14 20.66 9.89 -4.63
CA LYS A 14 21.36 8.84 -5.37
C LYS A 14 20.39 7.89 -6.06
N ALA A 15 19.30 7.51 -5.37
CA ALA A 15 18.31 6.61 -5.94
C ALA A 15 17.58 7.24 -7.14
N ILE A 16 17.20 8.52 -7.04
CA ILE A 16 16.60 9.28 -8.15
C ILE A 16 17.55 9.33 -9.35
N ALA A 17 18.84 9.60 -9.09
CA ALA A 17 19.85 9.68 -10.15
C ALA A 17 20.12 8.32 -10.83
N ASN A 18 20.05 7.22 -10.06
CA ASN A 18 20.34 5.86 -10.55
C ASN A 18 19.19 5.22 -11.32
N PHE A 19 17.95 5.59 -11.02
CA PHE A 19 16.74 4.96 -11.58
C PHE A 19 15.76 5.96 -12.22
N PRO A 20 16.21 6.78 -13.21
CA PRO A 20 15.30 7.68 -13.93
C PRO A 20 14.58 6.92 -15.06
N VAL A 21 13.66 6.00 -14.70
CA VAL A 21 13.09 5.04 -15.67
C VAL A 21 11.73 5.50 -16.19
N SER A 22 10.70 5.56 -15.32
CA SER A 22 9.34 5.91 -15.73
C SER A 22 8.89 7.30 -15.30
N GLY A 23 9.46 7.84 -14.24
CA GLY A 23 8.98 9.04 -13.58
C GLY A 23 7.69 8.82 -12.79
N GLU A 24 7.24 7.56 -12.64
CA GLU A 24 6.07 7.18 -11.86
C GLU A 24 6.51 6.79 -10.44
N PRO A 25 6.13 7.55 -9.41
CA PRO A 25 6.54 7.24 -8.04
C PRO A 25 5.80 6.02 -7.49
N VAL A 26 6.37 5.41 -6.44
CA VAL A 26 5.69 4.36 -5.67
C VAL A 26 4.35 4.91 -5.17
N PRO A 27 3.24 4.14 -5.27
CA PRO A 27 1.93 4.59 -4.80
C PRO A 27 1.95 5.10 -3.36
N ALA A 28 1.38 6.28 -3.11
CA ALA A 28 1.39 6.94 -1.81
C ALA A 28 0.87 6.04 -0.68
N ARG A 29 -0.13 5.19 -0.95
CA ARG A 29 -0.64 4.20 0.03
C ARG A 29 0.43 3.26 0.56
N VAL A 30 1.39 2.84 -0.26
CA VAL A 30 2.52 1.99 0.18
C VAL A 30 3.43 2.78 1.11
N VAL A 31 3.72 4.03 0.77
CA VAL A 31 4.52 4.95 1.61
C VAL A 31 3.83 5.19 2.96
N HIS A 32 2.53 5.46 2.95
CA HIS A 32 1.74 5.67 4.17
C HIS A 32 1.80 4.45 5.11
N TRP A 33 1.64 3.24 4.57
CA TRP A 33 1.75 2.02 5.37
C TRP A 33 3.17 1.75 5.84
N LEU A 34 4.18 2.05 5.02
CA LEU A 34 5.58 1.93 5.43
C LEU A 34 5.91 2.91 6.58
N ALA A 35 5.40 4.13 6.52
CA ALA A 35 5.55 5.09 7.62
C ALA A 35 4.86 4.58 8.91
N ARG A 36 3.64 4.04 8.84
CA ARG A 36 2.95 3.44 9.99
C ARG A 36 3.77 2.32 10.63
N ILE A 37 4.27 1.37 9.82
CA ILE A 37 5.14 0.29 10.31
C ILE A 37 6.32 0.86 11.09
N LYS A 38 6.97 1.92 10.59
CA LYS A 38 8.13 2.54 11.25
C LYS A 38 7.75 3.27 12.54
N GLY A 39 6.62 3.96 12.56
CA GLY A 39 6.10 4.59 13.77
C GLY A 39 5.79 3.59 14.86
N ASP A 40 5.13 2.47 14.50
CA ASP A 40 4.80 1.40 15.44
C ASP A 40 6.06 0.66 15.92
N ALA A 41 7.01 0.41 15.01
CA ALA A 41 8.32 -0.17 15.36
C ALA A 41 9.10 0.72 16.35
N ALA A 42 9.06 2.04 16.18
CA ALA A 42 9.70 2.96 17.12
C ALA A 42 9.08 2.88 18.52
N ARG A 43 7.75 2.83 18.62
CA ARG A 43 7.05 2.65 19.91
C ARG A 43 7.42 1.32 20.58
N VAL A 44 7.40 0.21 19.82
CA VAL A 44 7.79 -1.12 20.33
C VAL A 44 9.24 -1.14 20.79
N ASN A 45 10.16 -0.55 20.03
CA ASN A 45 11.58 -0.46 20.42
C ASN A 45 11.77 0.36 21.71
N ALA A 46 10.96 1.38 21.94
CA ALA A 46 10.98 2.13 23.19
C ALA A 46 10.44 1.28 24.36
N ASP A 47 9.34 0.56 24.19
CA ASP A 47 8.76 -0.33 25.21
C ASP A 47 9.76 -1.43 25.62
N LEU A 48 10.59 -1.88 24.67
CA LEU A 48 11.65 -2.85 24.90
C LEU A 48 12.93 -2.22 25.52
N GLY A 49 12.98 -0.90 25.69
CA GLY A 49 14.15 -0.18 26.21
C GLY A 49 15.33 -0.10 25.24
N LEU A 50 15.10 -0.32 23.94
CA LEU A 50 16.12 -0.27 22.88
C LEU A 50 16.25 1.11 22.24
N LEU A 51 15.21 1.93 22.32
CA LEU A 51 15.14 3.29 21.79
C LEU A 51 14.70 4.25 22.91
N ASP A 52 15.29 5.43 22.95
CA ASP A 52 14.83 6.50 23.85
C ASP A 52 13.37 6.85 23.57
N SER A 53 12.53 6.93 24.59
CA SER A 53 11.10 7.17 24.46
C SER A 53 10.78 8.53 23.79
N GLY A 54 11.58 9.55 24.04
CA GLY A 54 11.41 10.86 23.42
C GLY A 54 11.75 10.84 21.91
N LEU A 55 12.76 10.05 21.51
CA LEU A 55 13.05 9.81 20.09
C LEU A 55 11.92 9.02 19.43
N ALA A 56 11.42 7.98 20.09
CA ALA A 56 10.35 7.14 19.57
C ALA A 56 9.06 7.93 19.31
N GLU A 57 8.64 8.77 20.25
CA GLU A 57 7.46 9.63 20.10
C GLU A 57 7.61 10.63 18.96
N ARG A 58 8.79 11.20 18.75
CA ARG A 58 9.04 12.11 17.63
C ARG A 58 8.99 11.38 16.29
N ILE A 59 9.58 10.17 16.21
CA ILE A 59 9.51 9.32 15.01
C ILE A 59 8.06 8.92 14.73
N ALA A 60 7.32 8.51 15.75
CA ALA A 60 5.91 8.13 15.60
C ALA A 60 5.05 9.32 15.15
N GLY A 61 5.26 10.51 15.72
CA GLY A 61 4.56 11.72 15.29
C GLY A 61 4.89 12.14 13.85
N ALA A 62 6.13 11.96 13.41
CA ALA A 62 6.52 12.14 12.00
C ALA A 62 5.85 11.10 11.09
N ALA A 63 5.81 9.85 11.53
CA ALA A 63 5.15 8.76 10.80
C ALA A 63 3.65 9.00 10.63
N ASP A 64 2.97 9.51 11.64
CA ASP A 64 1.56 9.87 11.59
C ASP A 64 1.29 10.99 10.58
N GLN A 65 2.17 11.99 10.46
CA GLN A 65 2.08 13.05 9.44
C GLN A 65 2.20 12.48 8.03
N VAL A 66 3.22 11.63 7.77
CA VAL A 66 3.40 10.98 6.47
C VAL A 66 2.22 10.06 6.15
N ALA A 67 1.76 9.27 7.13
CA ALA A 67 0.62 8.35 6.95
C ALA A 67 -0.71 9.07 6.68
N SER A 68 -0.82 10.35 7.03
CA SER A 68 -1.99 11.18 6.70
C SER A 68 -1.95 11.78 5.29
N GLY A 69 -0.84 11.64 4.57
CA GLY A 69 -0.61 12.22 3.24
C GLY A 69 -0.12 13.67 3.26
N ALA A 70 0.29 14.20 4.41
CA ALA A 70 0.72 15.59 4.53
C ALA A 70 2.01 15.92 3.74
N HIS A 71 2.77 14.90 3.33
CA HIS A 71 4.09 15.06 2.70
C HIS A 71 4.27 14.16 1.47
N ASP A 72 3.20 13.84 0.73
CA ASP A 72 3.23 12.89 -0.40
C ASP A 72 4.25 13.29 -1.49
N GLU A 73 4.47 14.60 -1.67
CA GLU A 73 5.45 15.14 -2.61
C GLU A 73 6.92 14.86 -2.23
N GLN A 74 7.18 14.36 -1.01
CA GLN A 74 8.52 14.03 -0.53
C GLN A 74 8.98 12.61 -0.90
N PHE A 75 8.19 11.87 -1.70
CA PHE A 75 8.46 10.47 -2.06
C PHE A 75 8.57 10.27 -3.58
N PRO A 76 9.64 10.81 -4.22
CA PRO A 76 9.79 10.82 -5.67
C PRO A 76 10.41 9.54 -6.26
N ILE A 77 10.65 8.49 -5.46
CA ILE A 77 11.33 7.27 -5.91
C ILE A 77 10.46 6.54 -6.94
N ASP A 78 11.05 6.27 -8.12
CA ASP A 78 10.42 5.54 -9.22
C ASP A 78 10.01 4.12 -8.81
N VAL A 79 8.90 3.63 -9.36
CA VAL A 79 8.46 2.23 -9.15
C VAL A 79 9.51 1.22 -9.62
N PHE A 80 10.29 1.56 -10.65
CA PHE A 80 11.45 0.79 -11.11
C PHE A 80 12.70 1.20 -10.32
N GLN A 81 12.95 0.49 -9.24
CA GLN A 81 14.05 0.71 -8.30
C GLN A 81 14.75 -0.61 -7.95
N THR A 82 15.58 -0.63 -6.90
CA THR A 82 16.14 -1.88 -6.37
C THR A 82 15.05 -2.87 -6.00
N GLY A 83 15.24 -4.16 -6.33
CA GLY A 83 14.22 -5.20 -6.20
C GLY A 83 13.68 -5.42 -4.78
N SER A 84 14.45 -5.05 -3.75
CA SER A 84 14.02 -5.11 -2.33
C SER A 84 13.22 -3.89 -1.87
N GLY A 85 13.00 -2.87 -2.73
CA GLY A 85 12.38 -1.61 -2.34
C GLY A 85 13.25 -0.73 -1.41
N THR A 86 14.56 -1.00 -1.34
CA THR A 86 15.49 -0.29 -0.46
C THR A 86 15.48 1.22 -0.70
N SER A 87 15.36 1.67 -1.93
CA SER A 87 15.33 3.10 -2.27
C SER A 87 14.14 3.80 -1.60
N THR A 88 12.94 3.23 -1.71
CA THR A 88 11.76 3.76 -1.02
C THR A 88 11.88 3.65 0.51
N ASN A 89 12.41 2.54 1.03
CA ASN A 89 12.61 2.38 2.47
C ASN A 89 13.55 3.47 3.02
N MET A 90 14.66 3.76 2.32
CA MET A 90 15.57 4.83 2.72
C MET A 90 14.95 6.21 2.59
N ASN A 91 14.19 6.47 1.53
CA ASN A 91 13.48 7.74 1.37
C ASN A 91 12.53 7.99 2.55
N VAL A 92 11.74 7.00 2.96
CA VAL A 92 10.86 7.12 4.14
C VAL A 92 11.69 7.32 5.42
N ASN A 93 12.80 6.59 5.60
CA ASN A 93 13.67 6.78 6.76
C ASN A 93 14.21 8.20 6.85
N GLU A 94 14.71 8.76 5.74
CA GLU A 94 15.28 10.10 5.68
C GLU A 94 14.23 11.18 5.96
N VAL A 95 13.04 11.06 5.34
CA VAL A 95 11.93 12.01 5.57
C VAL A 95 11.45 11.96 7.02
N LEU A 96 11.26 10.77 7.59
CA LEU A 96 10.85 10.62 8.99
C LEU A 96 11.92 11.17 9.96
N ALA A 97 13.21 10.91 9.70
CA ALA A 97 14.29 11.45 10.53
C ALA A 97 14.32 12.98 10.48
N GLN A 98 14.14 13.58 9.31
CA GLN A 98 14.12 15.04 9.15
C GLN A 98 12.92 15.67 9.86
N LEU A 99 11.73 15.07 9.75
CA LEU A 99 10.51 15.54 10.44
C LEU A 99 10.61 15.37 11.97
N ALA A 100 11.20 14.26 12.42
CA ALA A 100 11.41 14.00 13.85
C ALA A 100 12.46 14.93 14.49
N GLY A 101 13.31 15.57 13.69
CA GLY A 101 14.25 16.61 14.11
C GLY A 101 15.57 16.09 14.67
N ASP A 102 16.32 17.01 15.31
CA ASP A 102 17.70 16.78 15.74
C ASP A 102 17.88 15.50 16.57
N GLY A 103 18.97 14.78 16.30
CA GLY A 103 19.38 13.58 17.00
C GLY A 103 18.70 12.31 16.51
N VAL A 104 17.76 12.37 15.56
CA VAL A 104 17.16 11.18 14.93
C VAL A 104 17.98 10.78 13.71
N HIS A 105 18.45 9.51 13.70
CA HIS A 105 19.21 8.95 12.58
C HIS A 105 18.34 7.98 11.77
N PRO A 106 18.32 8.08 10.42
CA PRO A 106 17.43 7.28 9.56
C PRO A 106 17.67 5.77 9.69
N ASN A 107 18.91 5.32 9.83
CA ASN A 107 19.21 3.89 9.95
C ASN A 107 19.16 3.40 11.42
N ASP A 108 19.79 4.12 12.34
CA ASP A 108 20.01 3.63 13.69
C ASP A 108 18.73 3.72 14.56
N HIS A 109 17.84 4.69 14.26
CA HIS A 109 16.64 4.93 15.03
C HIS A 109 15.37 4.58 14.23
N VAL A 110 15.15 5.18 13.04
CA VAL A 110 13.93 4.97 12.26
C VAL A 110 13.84 3.54 11.71
N ASN A 111 14.97 2.96 11.30
CA ASN A 111 15.03 1.61 10.73
C ASN A 111 15.46 0.52 11.74
N MET A 112 15.48 0.83 13.03
CA MET A 112 15.91 -0.09 14.09
C MET A 112 15.07 -1.39 14.07
N GLY A 113 15.75 -2.55 14.03
CA GLY A 113 15.12 -3.88 14.00
C GLY A 113 14.41 -4.23 12.68
N GLN A 114 14.68 -3.52 11.60
CA GLN A 114 14.01 -3.66 10.31
C GLN A 114 15.00 -3.93 9.17
N SER A 115 14.47 -4.49 8.08
CA SER A 115 15.13 -4.56 6.78
C SER A 115 14.15 -4.10 5.70
N SER A 116 14.65 -3.56 4.58
CA SER A 116 13.80 -3.31 3.41
C SER A 116 13.17 -4.60 2.87
N ASN A 117 13.82 -5.76 3.10
CA ASN A 117 13.33 -7.05 2.62
C ASN A 117 12.08 -7.54 3.35
N ASP A 118 11.77 -7.05 4.55
CA ASP A 118 10.58 -7.40 5.32
C ASP A 118 9.59 -6.23 5.41
N THR A 119 10.04 -5.00 5.65
CA THR A 119 9.14 -3.84 5.84
C THR A 119 8.48 -3.38 4.56
N PHE A 120 9.21 -3.32 3.44
CA PHE A 120 8.64 -2.85 2.18
C PHE A 120 7.56 -3.80 1.64
N PRO A 121 7.78 -5.12 1.51
CA PRO A 121 6.70 -6.03 1.10
C PRO A 121 5.55 -6.06 2.11
N SER A 122 5.80 -5.91 3.41
CA SER A 122 4.73 -5.77 4.41
C SER A 122 3.87 -4.54 4.15
N ALA A 123 4.48 -3.39 3.82
CA ALA A 123 3.75 -2.18 3.47
C ALA A 123 2.92 -2.34 2.18
N VAL A 124 3.44 -3.06 1.16
CA VAL A 124 2.69 -3.39 -0.06
C VAL A 124 1.47 -4.24 0.25
N HIS A 125 1.63 -5.29 1.07
CA HIS A 125 0.53 -6.16 1.50
C HIS A 125 -0.53 -5.39 2.27
N LEU A 126 -0.14 -4.57 3.25
CA LEU A 126 -1.07 -3.78 4.06
C LEU A 126 -1.80 -2.73 3.22
N ALA A 127 -1.10 -2.05 2.31
CA ALA A 127 -1.72 -1.11 1.39
C ALA A 127 -2.74 -1.79 0.47
N ALA A 128 -2.41 -2.97 -0.08
CA ALA A 128 -3.32 -3.75 -0.91
C ALA A 128 -4.55 -4.23 -0.12
N LEU A 129 -4.35 -4.71 1.12
CA LEU A 129 -5.44 -5.14 1.99
C LEU A 129 -6.38 -3.98 2.34
N ASP A 130 -5.83 -2.82 2.68
CA ASP A 130 -6.58 -1.61 3.01
C ASP A 130 -7.45 -1.15 1.82
N VAL A 131 -6.85 -0.97 0.65
CA VAL A 131 -7.56 -0.54 -0.56
C VAL A 131 -8.61 -1.58 -1.00
N ALA A 132 -8.26 -2.88 -0.94
CA ALA A 132 -9.21 -3.92 -1.31
C ALA A 132 -10.43 -3.95 -0.38
N THR A 133 -10.20 -3.79 0.95
CA THR A 133 -11.26 -3.83 1.96
C THR A 133 -12.12 -2.59 1.94
N ASN A 134 -11.50 -1.41 1.92
CA ASN A 134 -12.19 -0.14 2.18
C ASN A 134 -12.65 0.57 0.91
N GLU A 135 -12.11 0.24 -0.26
CA GLU A 135 -12.44 0.90 -1.53
C GLU A 135 -12.96 -0.09 -2.58
N LEU A 136 -12.19 -1.13 -2.94
CA LEU A 136 -12.52 -2.01 -4.05
C LEU A 136 -13.80 -2.84 -3.79
N LEU A 137 -13.89 -3.54 -2.66
CA LEU A 137 -15.05 -4.39 -2.35
C LEU A 137 -16.36 -3.57 -2.21
N PRO A 138 -16.38 -2.40 -1.56
CA PRO A 138 -17.55 -1.51 -1.57
C PRO A 138 -17.93 -1.02 -2.98
N ALA A 139 -16.95 -0.65 -3.80
CA ALA A 139 -17.19 -0.21 -5.18
C ALA A 139 -17.79 -1.34 -6.04
N LEU A 140 -17.25 -2.56 -5.93
CA LEU A 140 -17.80 -3.74 -6.61
C LEU A 140 -19.21 -4.07 -6.15
N THR A 141 -19.52 -3.92 -4.86
CA THR A 141 -20.87 -4.10 -4.32
C THR A 141 -21.86 -3.10 -4.92
N THR A 142 -21.44 -1.84 -5.04
CA THR A 142 -22.25 -0.79 -5.67
C THR A 142 -22.49 -1.06 -7.14
N LEU A 143 -21.46 -1.48 -7.87
CA LEU A 143 -21.56 -1.85 -9.29
C LEU A 143 -22.50 -3.06 -9.50
N GLU A 144 -22.36 -4.12 -8.69
CA GLU A 144 -23.23 -5.29 -8.72
C GLU A 144 -24.70 -4.89 -8.51
N ALA A 145 -24.98 -4.08 -7.49
CA ALA A 145 -26.34 -3.63 -7.20
C ALA A 145 -26.95 -2.81 -8.35
N SER A 146 -26.15 -1.93 -8.97
CA SER A 146 -26.56 -1.13 -10.12
C SER A 146 -26.90 -1.99 -11.33
N LEU A 147 -26.05 -2.95 -11.67
CA LEU A 147 -26.29 -3.90 -12.77
C LEU A 147 -27.51 -4.79 -12.50
N ALA A 148 -27.69 -5.29 -11.28
CA ALA A 148 -28.85 -6.05 -10.87
C ALA A 148 -30.14 -5.19 -10.93
N GLY A 149 -30.05 -3.91 -10.62
CA GLY A 149 -31.14 -2.93 -10.81
C GLY A 149 -31.56 -2.83 -12.28
N LYS A 150 -30.58 -2.66 -13.17
CA LYS A 150 -30.82 -2.61 -14.62
C LYS A 150 -31.34 -3.93 -15.18
N SER A 151 -30.91 -5.06 -14.64
CA SER A 151 -31.47 -6.38 -14.99
C SER A 151 -32.99 -6.43 -14.74
N ARG A 152 -33.45 -5.95 -13.59
CA ARG A 152 -34.89 -5.89 -13.28
C ARG A 152 -35.65 -4.90 -14.15
N GLU A 153 -35.09 -3.72 -14.36
CA GLU A 153 -35.67 -2.66 -15.20
C GLU A 153 -35.91 -3.12 -16.64
N PHE A 154 -34.93 -3.83 -17.21
CA PHE A 154 -34.97 -4.28 -18.61
C PHE A 154 -35.42 -5.75 -18.79
N ALA A 155 -36.05 -6.33 -17.78
CA ALA A 155 -36.47 -7.76 -17.82
C ALA A 155 -37.39 -8.10 -18.99
N LYS A 156 -38.14 -7.13 -19.53
CA LYS A 156 -39.08 -7.30 -20.63
C LYS A 156 -38.61 -6.73 -21.97
N VAL A 157 -37.42 -6.12 -22.02
CA VAL A 157 -36.86 -5.54 -23.24
C VAL A 157 -36.20 -6.63 -24.06
N VAL A 158 -36.86 -7.08 -25.11
CA VAL A 158 -36.36 -8.12 -26.02
C VAL A 158 -35.33 -7.55 -26.99
N LYS A 159 -34.21 -8.25 -27.14
CA LYS A 159 -33.15 -7.94 -28.11
C LYS A 159 -32.63 -9.22 -28.78
N SER A 160 -31.85 -9.06 -29.85
CA SER A 160 -31.13 -10.20 -30.44
C SER A 160 -29.94 -10.57 -29.49
N GLY A 161 -29.89 -11.87 -29.13
CA GLY A 161 -28.66 -12.49 -28.62
C GLY A 161 -27.74 -12.75 -29.80
N ARG A 162 -26.42 -12.67 -29.59
CA ARG A 162 -25.40 -12.79 -30.63
C ARG A 162 -24.37 -13.86 -30.31
N THR A 163 -23.99 -14.62 -31.33
CA THR A 163 -22.83 -15.51 -31.34
C THR A 163 -22.07 -15.27 -32.63
N HIS A 164 -20.75 -15.40 -32.64
CA HIS A 164 -19.91 -15.16 -33.83
C HIS A 164 -20.17 -13.79 -34.50
N LEU A 165 -20.50 -12.77 -33.72
CA LEU A 165 -20.90 -11.44 -34.18
C LEU A 165 -22.15 -11.39 -35.06
N MET A 166 -22.96 -12.45 -35.07
CA MET A 166 -24.20 -12.59 -35.82
C MET A 166 -25.40 -12.75 -34.89
N ASP A 167 -26.58 -12.34 -35.37
CA ASP A 167 -27.83 -12.58 -34.66
C ASP A 167 -28.07 -14.06 -34.47
N ALA A 168 -28.45 -14.47 -33.26
CA ALA A 168 -28.76 -15.86 -32.91
C ALA A 168 -30.22 -15.96 -32.42
N VAL A 169 -30.44 -16.06 -31.11
CA VAL A 169 -31.74 -16.25 -30.50
C VAL A 169 -32.19 -15.02 -29.71
N PRO A 170 -33.51 -14.78 -29.53
CA PRO A 170 -34.00 -13.70 -28.69
C PRO A 170 -33.55 -13.88 -27.22
N VAL A 171 -33.11 -12.81 -26.62
CA VAL A 171 -32.84 -12.67 -25.18
C VAL A 171 -33.45 -11.38 -24.69
N THR A 172 -33.54 -11.18 -23.36
CA THR A 172 -33.88 -9.88 -22.83
C THR A 172 -32.61 -9.11 -22.48
N LEU A 173 -32.66 -7.80 -22.61
CA LEU A 173 -31.59 -6.93 -22.15
C LEU A 173 -31.35 -7.11 -20.62
N GLY A 174 -32.43 -7.40 -19.87
CA GLY A 174 -32.33 -7.76 -18.45
C GLY A 174 -31.49 -9.01 -18.18
N GLN A 175 -31.56 -10.03 -19.06
CA GLN A 175 -30.72 -11.23 -18.94
C GLN A 175 -29.22 -10.88 -19.17
N GLU A 176 -28.93 -9.98 -20.10
CA GLU A 176 -27.55 -9.52 -20.35
C GLU A 176 -26.98 -8.81 -19.13
N PHE A 177 -27.72 -7.85 -18.54
CA PHE A 177 -27.32 -7.19 -17.31
C PHE A 177 -27.22 -8.13 -16.10
N ALA A 178 -28.07 -9.16 -16.02
CA ALA A 178 -27.95 -10.21 -15.00
C ALA A 178 -26.61 -10.96 -15.12
N GLY A 179 -26.18 -11.25 -16.33
CA GLY A 179 -24.87 -11.87 -16.60
C GLY A 179 -23.72 -10.99 -16.09
N TYR A 180 -23.75 -9.68 -16.37
CA TYR A 180 -22.74 -8.73 -15.87
C TYR A 180 -22.74 -8.63 -14.34
N ALA A 181 -23.92 -8.54 -13.71
CA ALA A 181 -24.04 -8.54 -12.26
C ALA A 181 -23.43 -9.80 -11.63
N ALA A 182 -23.70 -10.97 -12.22
CA ALA A 182 -23.15 -12.23 -11.76
C ALA A 182 -21.61 -12.27 -11.88
N GLN A 183 -21.04 -11.75 -12.96
CA GLN A 183 -19.59 -11.68 -13.15
C GLN A 183 -18.93 -10.78 -12.09
N VAL A 184 -19.51 -9.61 -11.81
CA VAL A 184 -19.01 -8.69 -10.78
C VAL A 184 -19.10 -9.35 -9.40
N ARG A 185 -20.23 -9.97 -9.06
CA ARG A 185 -20.41 -10.70 -7.79
C ARG A 185 -19.35 -11.78 -7.60
N LEU A 186 -19.17 -12.64 -8.59
CA LEU A 186 -18.15 -13.70 -8.52
C LEU A 186 -16.73 -13.15 -8.48
N GLY A 187 -16.47 -12.01 -9.13
CA GLY A 187 -15.20 -11.29 -9.03
C GLY A 187 -14.95 -10.79 -7.60
N ARG A 188 -15.95 -10.13 -7.00
CA ARG A 188 -15.93 -9.64 -5.62
C ARG A 188 -15.68 -10.76 -4.61
N GLU A 189 -16.38 -11.91 -4.78
CA GLU A 189 -16.19 -13.08 -3.92
C GLU A 189 -14.76 -13.64 -4.00
N ARG A 190 -14.16 -13.70 -5.20
CA ARG A 190 -12.77 -14.13 -5.39
C ARG A 190 -11.79 -13.17 -4.71
N VAL A 191 -11.96 -11.86 -4.88
CA VAL A 191 -11.13 -10.86 -4.18
C VAL A 191 -11.26 -11.03 -2.68
N ALA A 192 -12.47 -11.10 -2.14
CA ALA A 192 -12.70 -11.28 -0.70
C ALA A 192 -12.03 -12.53 -0.14
N ALA A 193 -12.05 -13.64 -0.87
CA ALA A 193 -11.43 -14.90 -0.46
C ALA A 193 -9.89 -14.83 -0.40
N THR A 194 -9.24 -13.87 -1.06
CA THR A 194 -7.77 -13.72 -1.03
C THR A 194 -7.27 -12.84 0.11
N LEU A 195 -8.15 -12.07 0.78
CA LEU A 195 -7.72 -11.05 1.75
C LEU A 195 -6.98 -11.63 2.95
N GLU A 196 -7.35 -12.82 3.42
CA GLU A 196 -6.64 -13.51 4.50
C GLU A 196 -5.17 -13.76 4.15
N HIS A 197 -4.91 -14.20 2.91
CA HIS A 197 -3.54 -14.43 2.44
C HIS A 197 -2.79 -13.12 2.19
N VAL A 198 -3.46 -12.11 1.66
CA VAL A 198 -2.87 -10.77 1.49
C VAL A 198 -2.49 -10.17 2.83
N GLY A 199 -3.25 -10.45 3.90
CA GLY A 199 -2.95 -10.00 5.26
C GLY A 199 -1.75 -10.69 5.94
N GLN A 200 -1.19 -11.74 5.35
CA GLN A 200 0.02 -12.39 5.85
C GLN A 200 1.25 -11.58 5.42
N ILE A 201 1.97 -11.02 6.38
CA ILE A 201 3.09 -10.12 6.11
C ILE A 201 4.41 -10.74 6.58
N PRO A 202 5.54 -10.47 5.89
CA PRO A 202 6.85 -11.00 6.25
C PRO A 202 7.57 -10.20 7.34
N LEU A 203 6.90 -9.25 7.99
CA LEU A 203 7.50 -8.39 9.01
C LEU A 203 8.14 -9.21 10.14
N GLY A 204 9.34 -8.83 10.55
CA GLY A 204 10.15 -9.57 11.54
C GLY A 204 11.09 -10.59 10.92
N GLY A 205 10.96 -10.93 9.63
CA GLY A 205 11.90 -11.79 8.93
C GLY A 205 13.28 -11.17 8.72
N THR A 206 13.39 -9.87 8.78
CA THR A 206 14.57 -9.05 8.48
C THR A 206 15.15 -9.33 7.09
N ALA A 207 16.47 -9.49 6.95
CA ALA A 207 17.13 -9.59 5.65
C ALA A 207 16.80 -10.89 4.88
N THR A 208 16.68 -12.01 5.57
CA THR A 208 16.61 -13.34 4.95
C THR A 208 15.54 -14.27 5.53
N GLY A 209 14.62 -13.75 6.33
CA GLY A 209 13.54 -14.52 6.94
C GLY A 209 13.91 -15.21 8.27
N THR A 210 15.10 -14.96 8.79
CA THR A 210 15.59 -15.60 10.03
C THR A 210 15.45 -14.73 11.28
N GLY A 211 15.01 -13.48 11.15
CA GLY A 211 14.93 -12.53 12.26
C GLY A 211 16.29 -12.14 12.83
N LEU A 212 17.37 -12.23 12.03
CA LEU A 212 18.71 -11.84 12.48
C LEU A 212 18.69 -10.35 12.89
N ASN A 213 19.30 -10.02 14.02
CA ASN A 213 19.29 -8.70 14.69
C ASN A 213 17.98 -8.37 15.44
N LEU A 214 17.05 -9.32 15.54
CA LEU A 214 15.93 -9.24 16.46
C LEU A 214 16.20 -10.11 17.70
N SER A 215 15.78 -9.66 18.87
CA SER A 215 15.66 -10.55 20.03
C SER A 215 14.41 -11.43 19.88
N LEU A 216 14.33 -12.55 20.60
CA LEU A 216 13.15 -13.42 20.63
C LEU A 216 11.85 -12.70 21.06
N ILE A 217 11.96 -11.51 21.65
CA ILE A 217 10.84 -10.66 22.05
C ILE A 217 10.20 -9.94 20.83
N HIS A 218 10.93 -9.80 19.72
CA HIS A 218 10.43 -9.15 18.49
C HIS A 218 9.70 -10.11 17.54
N ILE A 219 9.73 -11.40 17.82
CA ILE A 219 9.07 -12.46 17.01
C ILE A 219 7.73 -12.83 17.73
#